data_19e01dc0919e04e2f25233b69de04305
#
_entry.id   19e01dc0919e04e2f25233b69de04305
#
_cell.length_a   1.000
_cell.length_b   1.000
_cell.length_c   1.000
_cell.angle_alpha   90.00
_cell.angle_beta   90.00
_cell.angle_gamma   90.00
#
_symmetry.space_group_name_H-M   'P 1'
#
loop_
_entity.id
_entity.type
_entity.pdbx_description
1 polymer ?
#
loop_
_entity_poly.entity_id
_entity_poly.type
_entity_poly.pdbx_seq_one_letter_code
_entity_poly.pdbx_strand_id
1 'polypeptide(L)'
;PRPLKAAEEREYLKRCAQGDLEARNLLVEHNLRLVAHIVKKYYAQTGDQEDLISIGTIGLIKGISTFKADKNVRLATYASRCIENEILMHFRAQKKLQGEVSLTETLESGGDGSSLSLMDVIAVDDDMLEELDTRDACRKVRECVQTCLSPRERKIITLRYGLGEQPPQTQREIAAQCGISRSYVS
;
A
#
# COMPACT_ATOMS: atom_id res chain seq x y z
N PRO A 1 31.35 -17.57 -1.54
CA PRO A 1 31.87 -18.70 -0.75
C PRO A 1 31.56 -20.03 -1.45
N ARG A 2 32.38 -21.07 -1.14
CA ARG A 2 32.17 -22.43 -1.66
C ARG A 2 30.94 -23.08 -0.97
N PRO A 3 30.26 -24.05 -1.66
CA PRO A 3 29.17 -24.80 -1.01
C PRO A 3 29.63 -25.52 0.26
N LEU A 4 28.76 -25.59 1.26
CA LEU A 4 29.01 -26.35 2.49
C LEU A 4 29.01 -27.87 2.20
N LYS A 5 29.81 -28.63 2.97
CA LYS A 5 29.72 -30.09 2.97
C LYS A 5 28.43 -30.53 3.68
N ALA A 6 27.90 -31.69 3.30
CA ALA A 6 26.64 -32.19 3.86
C ALA A 6 26.64 -32.32 5.41
N ALA A 7 27.80 -32.58 6.02
CA ALA A 7 27.93 -32.65 7.46
C ALA A 7 27.84 -31.24 8.11
N GLU A 8 28.52 -30.26 7.52
CA GLU A 8 28.51 -28.86 7.97
C GLU A 8 27.13 -28.25 7.81
N GLU A 9 26.44 -28.51 6.69
CA GLU A 9 25.08 -28.04 6.44
C GLU A 9 24.10 -28.57 7.52
N ARG A 10 24.19 -29.86 7.87
CA ARG A 10 23.35 -30.45 8.92
C ARG A 10 23.63 -29.84 10.30
N GLU A 11 24.87 -29.55 10.60
CA GLU A 11 25.28 -28.90 11.87
C GLU A 11 24.71 -27.49 11.97
N TYR A 12 24.92 -26.68 10.94
CA TYR A 12 24.37 -25.30 10.90
C TYR A 12 22.84 -25.28 10.90
N LEU A 13 22.17 -26.23 10.26
CA LEU A 13 20.70 -26.35 10.32
C LEU A 13 20.20 -26.65 11.74
N LYS A 14 20.90 -27.50 12.49
CA LYS A 14 20.55 -27.76 13.91
C LYS A 14 20.73 -26.50 14.78
N ARG A 15 21.83 -25.79 14.62
CA ARG A 15 22.10 -24.53 15.33
C ARG A 15 21.08 -23.46 14.95
N CYS A 16 20.75 -23.33 13.67
CA CYS A 16 19.73 -22.40 13.18
C CYS A 16 18.34 -22.69 13.80
N ALA A 17 17.95 -23.98 13.93
CA ALA A 17 16.72 -24.38 14.59
C ALA A 17 16.67 -24.02 16.09
N GLN A 18 17.81 -23.81 16.72
CA GLN A 18 17.97 -23.35 18.11
C GLN A 18 17.97 -21.80 18.22
N GLY A 19 17.85 -21.08 17.09
CA GLY A 19 17.82 -19.62 17.07
C GLY A 19 19.19 -18.96 16.86
N ASP A 20 20.23 -19.71 16.47
CA ASP A 20 21.56 -19.18 16.20
C ASP A 20 21.58 -18.38 14.90
N LEU A 21 21.72 -17.05 15.02
CA LEU A 21 21.74 -16.10 13.90
C LEU A 21 23.02 -16.22 13.05
N GLU A 22 24.16 -16.54 13.67
CA GLU A 22 25.42 -16.74 12.93
C GLU A 22 25.33 -17.95 12.02
N ALA A 23 24.80 -19.07 12.53
CA ALA A 23 24.58 -20.26 11.74
C ALA A 23 23.63 -20.01 10.57
N ARG A 24 22.56 -19.22 10.79
CA ARG A 24 21.64 -18.80 9.72
C ARG A 24 22.35 -17.97 8.65
N ASN A 25 23.15 -16.99 9.06
CA ASN A 25 23.87 -16.11 8.12
C ASN A 25 24.88 -16.92 7.27
N LEU A 26 25.62 -17.83 7.89
CA LEU A 26 26.51 -18.73 7.18
C LEU A 26 25.77 -19.61 6.15
N LEU A 27 24.62 -20.15 6.53
CA LEU A 27 23.76 -20.90 5.60
C LEU A 27 23.32 -20.04 4.42
N VAL A 28 22.94 -18.77 4.62
CA VAL A 28 22.56 -17.84 3.55
C VAL A 28 23.77 -17.57 2.65
N GLU A 29 24.90 -17.15 3.20
CA GLU A 29 26.11 -16.80 2.42
C GLU A 29 26.58 -17.92 1.53
N HIS A 30 26.63 -19.15 2.05
CA HIS A 30 27.08 -20.31 1.30
C HIS A 30 26.08 -20.80 0.24
N ASN A 31 24.84 -20.33 0.26
CA ASN A 31 23.79 -20.67 -0.69
C ASN A 31 23.43 -19.54 -1.66
N LEU A 32 24.08 -18.37 -1.63
CA LEU A 32 23.83 -17.25 -2.57
C LEU A 32 24.03 -17.65 -4.04
N ARG A 33 24.91 -18.60 -4.31
CA ARG A 33 25.11 -19.14 -5.67
C ARG A 33 23.85 -19.80 -6.23
N LEU A 34 23.02 -20.41 -5.36
CA LEU A 34 21.73 -20.98 -5.74
C LEU A 34 20.76 -19.89 -6.20
N VAL A 35 20.75 -18.73 -5.51
CA VAL A 35 19.93 -17.57 -5.91
C VAL A 35 20.30 -17.13 -7.31
N ALA A 36 21.60 -16.88 -7.56
CA ALA A 36 22.08 -16.46 -8.87
C ALA A 36 21.72 -17.43 -9.99
N HIS A 37 21.76 -18.75 -9.70
CA HIS A 37 21.39 -19.79 -10.66
C HIS A 37 19.89 -19.75 -11.00
N ILE A 38 19.03 -19.54 -10.01
CA ILE A 38 17.57 -19.46 -10.22
C ILE A 38 17.19 -18.17 -10.92
N VAL A 39 17.72 -17.03 -10.48
CA VAL A 39 17.47 -15.71 -11.07
C VAL A 39 17.78 -15.71 -12.56
N LYS A 40 18.84 -16.41 -12.98
CA LYS A 40 19.24 -16.51 -14.41
C LYS A 40 18.10 -17.03 -15.31
N LYS A 41 17.16 -17.82 -14.81
CA LYS A 41 16.00 -18.32 -15.58
C LYS A 41 14.98 -17.20 -15.86
N TYR A 42 14.92 -16.20 -15.00
CA TYR A 42 13.93 -15.11 -15.05
C TYR A 42 14.50 -13.82 -15.62
N TYR A 43 15.80 -13.79 -15.91
CA TYR A 43 16.53 -12.62 -16.39
C TYR A 43 15.97 -12.00 -17.68
N ALA A 44 15.45 -12.86 -18.57
CA ALA A 44 14.90 -12.40 -19.86
C ALA A 44 13.58 -11.62 -19.72
N GLN A 45 12.93 -11.65 -18.54
CA GLN A 45 11.62 -11.04 -18.31
C GLN A 45 11.70 -9.65 -17.68
N THR A 46 12.84 -9.28 -17.10
CA THR A 46 13.02 -8.00 -16.39
C THR A 46 14.42 -7.46 -16.72
N GLY A 47 14.51 -6.19 -17.05
CA GLY A 47 15.80 -5.53 -17.31
C GLY A 47 16.67 -5.36 -16.05
N ASP A 48 16.16 -5.65 -14.85
CA ASP A 48 16.83 -5.42 -13.57
C ASP A 48 17.23 -6.73 -12.88
N GLN A 49 18.50 -7.11 -13.07
CA GLN A 49 19.08 -8.31 -12.48
C GLN A 49 19.35 -8.15 -10.99
N GLU A 50 19.72 -6.96 -10.54
CA GLU A 50 20.11 -6.71 -9.16
C GLU A 50 18.89 -6.82 -8.23
N ASP A 51 17.76 -6.29 -8.65
CA ASP A 51 16.49 -6.42 -7.92
C ASP A 51 16.07 -7.89 -7.80
N LEU A 52 16.16 -8.66 -8.88
CA LEU A 52 15.82 -10.09 -8.83
C LEU A 52 16.74 -10.89 -7.91
N ILE A 53 18.03 -10.56 -7.83
CA ILE A 53 18.96 -11.19 -6.88
C ILE A 53 18.58 -10.83 -5.45
N SER A 54 18.23 -9.57 -5.20
CA SER A 54 17.79 -9.10 -3.89
C SER A 54 16.51 -9.81 -3.44
N ILE A 55 15.50 -9.89 -4.30
CA ILE A 55 14.23 -10.60 -4.06
C ILE A 55 14.49 -12.10 -3.84
N GLY A 56 15.30 -12.72 -4.68
CA GLY A 56 15.69 -14.11 -4.55
C GLY A 56 16.42 -14.39 -3.23
N THR A 57 17.24 -13.44 -2.77
CA THR A 57 17.94 -13.54 -1.47
C THR A 57 16.94 -13.49 -0.30
N ILE A 58 15.91 -12.66 -0.38
CA ILE A 58 14.80 -12.65 0.59
C ILE A 58 14.13 -14.02 0.62
N GLY A 59 13.84 -14.59 -0.56
CA GLY A 59 13.28 -15.95 -0.68
C GLY A 59 14.17 -17.03 -0.04
N LEU A 60 15.48 -16.95 -0.22
CA LEU A 60 16.46 -17.84 0.42
C LEU A 60 16.42 -17.71 1.95
N ILE A 61 16.43 -16.49 2.48
CA ILE A 61 16.38 -16.24 3.93
C ILE A 61 15.09 -16.80 4.52
N LYS A 62 13.93 -16.57 3.89
CA LYS A 62 12.64 -17.14 4.28
C LYS A 62 12.69 -18.67 4.25
N GLY A 63 13.28 -19.23 3.19
CA GLY A 63 13.43 -20.69 3.02
C GLY A 63 14.26 -21.31 4.15
N ILE A 64 15.42 -20.73 4.47
CA ILE A 64 16.27 -21.22 5.55
C ILE A 64 15.57 -21.13 6.92
N SER A 65 14.88 -20.00 7.18
CA SER A 65 14.19 -19.77 8.45
C SER A 65 12.99 -20.71 8.69
N THR A 66 12.36 -21.19 7.62
CA THR A 66 11.18 -22.08 7.71
C THR A 66 11.48 -23.54 7.43
N PHE A 67 12.74 -23.86 7.12
CA PHE A 67 13.15 -25.23 6.78
C PHE A 67 13.03 -26.17 7.99
N LYS A 68 12.46 -27.35 7.75
CA LYS A 68 12.35 -28.42 8.74
C LYS A 68 13.12 -29.64 8.26
N ALA A 69 14.20 -29.95 8.99
CA ALA A 69 15.11 -31.03 8.63
C ALA A 69 14.51 -32.46 8.77
N ASP A 70 13.40 -32.59 9.49
CA ASP A 70 12.67 -33.84 9.74
C ASP A 70 11.93 -34.39 8.50
N LYS A 71 11.70 -33.54 7.49
CA LYS A 71 10.90 -33.89 6.29
C LYS A 71 11.65 -34.64 5.18
N ASN A 72 12.87 -35.07 5.42
CA ASN A 72 13.71 -35.81 4.47
C ASN A 72 13.88 -35.14 3.08
N VAL A 73 13.83 -33.80 3.02
CA VAL A 73 14.02 -32.98 1.82
C VAL A 73 15.36 -32.26 1.94
N ARG A 74 16.10 -32.12 0.83
CA ARG A 74 17.34 -31.33 0.82
C ARG A 74 17.05 -29.85 0.96
N LEU A 75 17.89 -29.11 1.72
CA LEU A 75 17.76 -27.66 1.88
C LEU A 75 17.70 -26.95 0.52
N ALA A 76 18.60 -27.29 -0.40
CA ALA A 76 18.63 -26.67 -1.73
C ALA A 76 17.31 -26.82 -2.49
N THR A 77 16.63 -27.98 -2.42
CA THR A 77 15.35 -28.20 -3.09
C THR A 77 14.24 -27.33 -2.48
N TYR A 78 14.19 -27.22 -1.18
CA TYR A 78 13.20 -26.40 -0.49
C TYR A 78 13.47 -24.90 -0.72
N ALA A 79 14.71 -24.47 -0.54
CA ALA A 79 15.12 -23.08 -0.76
C ALA A 79 14.89 -22.63 -2.21
N SER A 80 15.14 -23.50 -3.21
CA SER A 80 14.84 -23.20 -4.62
C SER A 80 13.38 -22.84 -4.82
N ARG A 81 12.45 -23.57 -4.20
CA ARG A 81 11.01 -23.27 -4.28
C ARG A 81 10.65 -21.96 -3.60
N CYS A 82 11.27 -21.67 -2.46
CA CYS A 82 11.04 -20.40 -1.76
C CYS A 82 11.55 -19.20 -2.59
N ILE A 83 12.72 -19.33 -3.21
CA ILE A 83 13.29 -18.31 -4.11
C ILE A 83 12.38 -18.09 -5.32
N GLU A 84 11.99 -19.16 -6.02
CA GLU A 84 11.08 -19.08 -7.17
C GLU A 84 9.74 -18.45 -6.81
N ASN A 85 9.16 -18.82 -5.68
CA ASN A 85 7.89 -18.25 -5.22
C ASN A 85 8.00 -16.75 -4.94
N GLU A 86 9.09 -16.29 -4.32
CA GLU A 86 9.30 -14.85 -4.03
C GLU A 86 9.42 -14.04 -5.33
N ILE A 87 10.18 -14.54 -6.31
CA ILE A 87 10.32 -13.93 -7.64
C ILE A 87 8.96 -13.89 -8.35
N LEU A 88 8.19 -14.97 -8.35
CA LEU A 88 6.88 -15.01 -8.97
C LEU A 88 5.87 -14.08 -8.29
N MET A 89 5.95 -13.93 -6.96
CA MET A 89 5.12 -12.97 -6.24
C MET A 89 5.47 -11.53 -6.62
N HIS A 90 6.75 -11.21 -6.78
CA HIS A 90 7.18 -9.92 -7.28
C HIS A 90 6.60 -9.62 -8.68
N PHE A 91 6.69 -10.55 -9.62
CA PHE A 91 6.11 -10.37 -10.95
C PHE A 91 4.57 -10.18 -10.92
N ARG A 92 3.88 -10.88 -10.02
CA ARG A 92 2.43 -10.67 -9.86
C ARG A 92 2.11 -9.28 -9.29
N ALA A 93 2.94 -8.77 -8.39
CA ALA A 93 2.80 -7.41 -7.88
C ALA A 93 3.08 -6.37 -8.98
N GLN A 94 4.18 -6.52 -9.72
CA GLN A 94 4.50 -5.65 -10.85
C GLN A 94 3.40 -5.64 -11.93
N LYS A 95 2.77 -6.80 -12.20
CA LYS A 95 1.69 -6.86 -13.18
C LYS A 95 0.50 -5.97 -12.82
N LYS A 96 0.24 -5.71 -11.55
CA LYS A 96 -0.80 -4.77 -11.11
C LYS A 96 -0.45 -3.32 -11.42
N LEU A 97 0.85 -3.01 -11.50
CA LEU A 97 1.38 -1.67 -11.76
C LEU A 97 1.62 -1.39 -13.26
N GLN A 98 1.36 -2.36 -14.14
CA GLN A 98 1.60 -2.21 -15.59
C GLN A 98 0.76 -1.12 -16.26
N GLY A 99 -0.31 -0.63 -15.60
CA GLY A 99 -1.12 0.49 -16.07
C GLY A 99 -0.66 1.86 -15.57
N GLU A 100 0.37 1.91 -14.73
CA GLU A 100 0.92 3.17 -14.22
C GLU A 100 1.87 3.78 -15.25
N VAL A 101 1.67 5.07 -15.53
CA VAL A 101 2.49 5.86 -16.44
C VAL A 101 3.22 6.92 -15.62
N SER A 102 4.49 7.15 -15.91
CA SER A 102 5.26 8.20 -15.21
C SER A 102 4.74 9.58 -15.58
N LEU A 103 4.48 10.43 -14.59
CA LEU A 103 4.11 11.84 -14.83
C LEU A 103 5.19 12.62 -15.56
N THR A 104 6.44 12.16 -15.48
CA THR A 104 7.58 12.78 -16.19
C THR A 104 7.80 12.20 -17.59
N GLU A 105 6.93 11.28 -18.04
CA GLU A 105 7.01 10.74 -19.37
C GLU A 105 6.78 11.83 -20.41
N THR A 106 7.66 11.91 -21.40
CA THR A 106 7.57 12.88 -22.46
C THR A 106 6.53 12.43 -23.48
N LEU A 107 5.47 13.21 -23.67
CA LEU A 107 4.40 12.94 -24.64
C LEU A 107 4.84 13.35 -26.06
N GLU A 108 5.48 14.51 -26.18
CA GLU A 108 5.98 15.03 -27.46
C GLU A 108 7.34 15.69 -27.26
N SER A 109 8.25 15.45 -28.20
CA SER A 109 9.51 16.18 -28.29
C SER A 109 9.39 17.17 -29.46
N GLY A 110 9.26 18.45 -29.12
CA GLY A 110 9.28 19.52 -30.11
C GLY A 110 10.66 19.62 -30.79
N GLY A 111 10.67 19.98 -32.06
CA GLY A 111 11.91 20.16 -32.85
C GLY A 111 12.78 21.32 -32.37
N ASP A 112 12.29 22.15 -31.44
CA ASP A 112 12.97 23.29 -30.81
C ASP A 112 13.62 22.95 -29.46
N GLY A 113 13.60 21.66 -29.06
CA GLY A 113 14.16 21.20 -27.79
C GLY A 113 13.17 21.32 -26.60
N SER A 114 11.93 21.77 -26.83
CA SER A 114 10.87 21.73 -25.82
C SER A 114 10.33 20.29 -25.72
N SER A 115 10.20 19.78 -24.51
CA SER A 115 9.58 18.48 -24.23
C SER A 115 8.32 18.70 -23.39
N LEU A 116 7.19 18.21 -23.86
CA LEU A 116 5.93 18.25 -23.12
C LEU A 116 5.80 16.96 -22.31
N SER A 117 5.72 17.09 -20.99
CA SER A 117 5.53 15.95 -20.08
C SER A 117 4.04 15.74 -19.77
N LEU A 118 3.68 14.55 -19.29
CA LEU A 118 2.30 14.26 -18.87
C LEU A 118 1.88 15.20 -17.72
N MET A 119 2.83 15.60 -16.86
CA MET A 119 2.59 16.54 -15.76
C MET A 119 2.18 17.94 -16.23
N ASP A 120 2.67 18.38 -17.40
CA ASP A 120 2.32 19.70 -17.97
C ASP A 120 0.91 19.73 -18.58
N VAL A 121 0.36 18.57 -18.91
CA VAL A 121 -0.97 18.42 -19.51
C VAL A 121 -2.06 18.19 -18.48
N ILE A 122 -1.71 17.56 -17.36
CA ILE A 122 -2.68 17.30 -16.27
C ILE A 122 -2.92 18.62 -15.53
N ALA A 123 -4.09 19.21 -15.77
CA ALA A 123 -4.58 20.37 -15.06
C ALA A 123 -5.67 19.97 -14.07
N VAL A 124 -5.73 20.63 -12.94
CA VAL A 124 -6.87 20.61 -12.02
C VAL A 124 -7.56 21.95 -12.19
N ASP A 125 -8.87 21.92 -12.43
CA ASP A 125 -9.66 23.15 -12.49
C ASP A 125 -9.53 23.94 -11.19
N ASP A 126 -9.41 25.25 -11.33
CA ASP A 126 -9.30 26.14 -10.17
C ASP A 126 -10.70 26.44 -9.65
N ASP A 127 -11.13 25.69 -8.65
CA ASP A 127 -12.43 25.84 -7.99
C ASP A 127 -12.44 26.92 -6.90
N MET A 128 -11.39 27.78 -6.81
CA MET A 128 -11.22 28.76 -5.75
C MET A 128 -12.42 29.70 -5.64
N LEU A 129 -12.99 30.12 -6.75
CA LEU A 129 -14.17 30.99 -6.77
C LEU A 129 -15.40 30.26 -6.20
N GLU A 130 -15.64 29.04 -6.64
CA GLU A 130 -16.78 28.22 -6.17
C GLU A 130 -16.64 27.87 -4.68
N GLU A 131 -15.43 27.56 -4.23
CA GLU A 131 -15.16 27.34 -2.81
C GLU A 131 -15.41 28.59 -1.96
N LEU A 132 -15.04 29.78 -2.48
CA LEU A 132 -15.24 31.05 -1.79
C LEU A 132 -16.72 31.40 -1.70
N ASP A 133 -17.46 31.24 -2.79
CA ASP A 133 -18.90 31.44 -2.82
C ASP A 133 -19.64 30.46 -1.90
N THR A 134 -19.25 29.20 -1.91
CA THR A 134 -19.80 28.17 -1.00
C THR A 134 -19.52 28.51 0.47
N ARG A 135 -18.31 28.98 0.79
CA ARG A 135 -17.91 29.39 2.13
C ARG A 135 -18.73 30.61 2.60
N ASP A 136 -18.92 31.59 1.74
CA ASP A 136 -19.72 32.77 2.03
C ASP A 136 -21.20 32.42 2.19
N ALA A 137 -21.75 31.57 1.32
CA ALA A 137 -23.11 31.05 1.45
C ALA A 137 -23.32 30.31 2.79
N CYS A 138 -22.40 29.44 3.15
CA CYS A 138 -22.41 28.74 4.43
C CYS A 138 -22.35 29.69 5.63
N ARG A 139 -21.56 30.75 5.56
CA ARG A 139 -21.51 31.80 6.60
C ARG A 139 -22.84 32.50 6.74
N LYS A 140 -23.42 32.98 5.62
CA LYS A 140 -24.74 33.64 5.59
C LYS A 140 -25.85 32.74 6.15
N VAL A 141 -25.87 31.45 5.79
CA VAL A 141 -26.82 30.49 6.33
C VAL A 141 -26.69 30.37 7.85
N ARG A 142 -25.46 30.26 8.38
CA ARG A 142 -25.24 30.19 9.83
C ARG A 142 -25.70 31.46 10.53
N GLU A 143 -25.46 32.63 9.99
CA GLU A 143 -25.92 33.91 10.50
C GLU A 143 -27.46 33.98 10.49
N CYS A 144 -28.09 33.60 9.39
CA CYS A 144 -29.56 33.54 9.29
C CYS A 144 -30.18 32.58 10.30
N VAL A 145 -29.59 31.39 10.49
CA VAL A 145 -30.05 30.43 11.50
C VAL A 145 -30.01 31.04 12.92
N GLN A 146 -28.99 31.89 13.18
CA GLN A 146 -28.85 32.52 14.52
C GLN A 146 -29.79 33.73 14.71
N THR A 147 -30.09 34.50 13.65
CA THR A 147 -30.80 35.77 13.73
C THR A 147 -32.28 35.66 13.37
N CYS A 148 -32.64 34.86 12.37
CA CYS A 148 -33.99 34.83 11.82
C CYS A 148 -34.90 33.77 12.42
N LEU A 149 -34.32 32.71 13.04
CA LEU A 149 -35.12 31.60 13.58
C LEU A 149 -35.38 31.74 15.08
N SER A 150 -36.58 31.31 15.49
CA SER A 150 -36.88 31.17 16.92
C SER A 150 -35.94 30.16 17.61
N PRO A 151 -35.75 30.21 18.93
CA PRO A 151 -34.85 29.30 19.63
C PRO A 151 -35.15 27.81 19.38
N ARG A 152 -36.44 27.51 19.19
CA ARG A 152 -36.89 26.13 18.95
C ARG A 152 -36.55 25.65 17.53
N GLU A 153 -36.85 26.47 16.53
CA GLU A 153 -36.52 26.19 15.12
C GLU A 153 -35.01 26.09 14.91
N ARG A 154 -34.26 27.00 15.52
CA ARG A 154 -32.78 26.99 15.50
C ARG A 154 -32.22 25.65 16.00
N LYS A 155 -32.74 25.18 17.15
CA LYS A 155 -32.34 23.88 17.74
C LYS A 155 -32.61 22.74 16.75
N ILE A 156 -33.79 22.71 16.14
CA ILE A 156 -34.19 21.67 15.20
C ILE A 156 -33.28 21.66 13.98
N ILE A 157 -33.06 22.83 13.36
CA ILE A 157 -32.19 22.96 12.18
C ILE A 157 -30.75 22.61 12.51
N THR A 158 -30.23 23.09 13.64
CA THR A 158 -28.86 22.76 14.07
C THR A 158 -28.65 21.26 14.24
N LEU A 159 -29.58 20.56 14.87
CA LEU A 159 -29.52 19.11 15.07
C LEU A 159 -29.72 18.35 13.76
N ARG A 160 -30.61 18.85 12.87
CA ARG A 160 -30.94 18.18 11.61
C ARG A 160 -29.78 18.17 10.62
N TYR A 161 -29.09 19.30 10.53
CA TYR A 161 -28.00 19.51 9.55
C TYR A 161 -26.60 19.43 10.16
N GLY A 162 -26.50 19.21 11.47
CA GLY A 162 -25.20 19.13 12.14
C GLY A 162 -24.42 20.45 12.07
N LEU A 163 -25.13 21.60 12.20
CA LEU A 163 -24.49 22.93 12.14
C LEU A 163 -23.68 23.25 13.40
N GLY A 164 -23.73 22.41 14.41
CA GLY A 164 -22.92 22.45 15.63
C GLY A 164 -21.81 21.40 15.63
N GLU A 165 -21.33 21.05 16.80
CA GLU A 165 -20.28 20.03 16.99
C GLU A 165 -20.79 18.56 16.88
N GLN A 166 -22.12 18.38 16.81
CA GLN A 166 -22.74 17.05 16.77
C GLN A 166 -23.06 16.63 15.32
N PRO A 167 -22.99 15.31 15.00
CA PRO A 167 -23.37 14.82 13.69
C PRO A 167 -24.88 15.04 13.41
N PRO A 168 -25.28 15.11 12.12
CA PRO A 168 -26.67 15.26 11.72
C PRO A 168 -27.57 14.16 12.29
N GLN A 169 -28.73 14.55 12.83
CA GLN A 169 -29.70 13.63 13.44
C GLN A 169 -30.92 13.40 12.54
N THR A 170 -31.59 12.27 12.74
CA THR A 170 -32.84 11.95 12.05
C THR A 170 -34.01 12.73 12.64
N GLN A 171 -35.03 13.00 11.81
CA GLN A 171 -36.27 13.66 12.30
C GLN A 171 -36.91 12.97 13.53
N ARG A 172 -36.76 11.63 13.62
CA ARG A 172 -37.30 10.83 14.73
C ARG A 172 -36.55 11.10 16.02
N GLU A 173 -35.24 11.18 15.97
CA GLU A 173 -34.39 11.48 17.13
C GLU A 173 -34.62 12.90 17.62
N ILE A 174 -34.71 13.87 16.71
CA ILE A 174 -34.97 15.27 17.01
C ILE A 174 -36.37 15.42 17.66
N ALA A 175 -37.37 14.74 17.10
CA ALA A 175 -38.74 14.73 17.67
C ALA A 175 -38.75 14.22 19.11
N ALA A 176 -38.06 13.11 19.38
CA ALA A 176 -37.91 12.54 20.73
C ALA A 176 -37.17 13.51 21.67
N GLN A 177 -36.07 14.14 21.21
CA GLN A 177 -35.29 15.10 22.00
C GLN A 177 -36.04 16.40 22.32
N CYS A 178 -36.89 16.84 21.37
CA CYS A 178 -37.65 18.09 21.54
C CYS A 178 -39.05 17.89 22.12
N GLY A 179 -39.47 16.66 22.39
CA GLY A 179 -40.80 16.33 22.93
C GLY A 179 -41.95 16.71 21.99
N ILE A 180 -41.74 16.56 20.67
CA ILE A 180 -42.72 16.92 19.62
C ILE A 180 -42.98 15.74 18.69
N SER A 181 -44.07 15.82 17.91
CA SER A 181 -44.30 14.80 16.88
C SER A 181 -43.35 14.96 15.72
N ARG A 182 -43.04 13.85 15.02
CA ARG A 182 -42.19 13.84 13.84
C ARG A 182 -42.68 14.80 12.74
N SER A 183 -43.99 14.93 12.56
CA SER A 183 -44.61 15.83 11.58
C SER A 183 -44.35 17.31 11.88
N TYR A 184 -44.03 17.69 13.11
CA TYR A 184 -43.62 19.05 13.46
C TYR A 184 -42.15 19.35 13.20
N VAL A 185 -41.32 18.32 12.94
CA VAL A 185 -39.93 18.49 12.55
C VAL A 185 -39.78 18.60 11.03
N SER A 186 -40.76 18.12 10.29
CA SER A 186 -40.80 18.20 8.83
C SER A 186 -41.25 19.59 8.38
#